data_85462702ff1f73e7af6ed297a1d1b3b4
#
_entry.id   85462702ff1f73e7af6ed297a1d1b3b4
#
_cell.length_a   1.000
_cell.length_b   1.000
_cell.length_c   1.000
_cell.angle_alpha   90.00
_cell.angle_beta   90.00
_cell.angle_gamma   90.00
#
_symmetry.space_group_name_H-M   'P 1'
#
loop_
_entity.id
_entity.type
_entity.pdbx_description
1 polymer ?
#
loop_
_entity_poly.entity_id
_entity_poly.type
_entity_poly.pdbx_seq_one_letter_code
_entity_poly.pdbx_strand_id
1 'polypeptide(L)'
;MKKTLLVAVILFSFFSVKAQNETNSNLYEKNNEIKLNLASPLSGSFETTYERHLNKKSSLGISFFYVYDRTINYDLYYSISPYYRRYFGKKYASGFFVEGFGMLTSIDGKKIYSSEDHSTFTENPAVTDFALGAGLGWKWAAKSGFIIEANVGYGFLLFNANKTDHNIVNKLGLNVGYRF
;
A
#
# COMPACT_ATOMS: atom_id res chain seq x y z
N MET A 1 -14.61 12.49 16.80
CA MET A 1 -14.61 13.84 16.22
C MET A 1 -13.25 14.55 16.28
N LYS A 2 -12.49 14.59 17.40
CA LYS A 2 -11.17 15.28 17.45
C LYS A 2 -10.09 14.63 16.56
N LYS A 3 -10.10 13.30 16.40
CA LYS A 3 -9.12 12.56 15.57
C LYS A 3 -9.36 12.76 14.06
N THR A 4 -10.62 12.85 13.63
CA THR A 4 -10.99 13.15 12.23
C THR A 4 -10.63 14.58 11.83
N LEU A 5 -10.72 15.52 12.76
CA LEU A 5 -10.33 16.91 12.51
C LEU A 5 -8.80 17.04 12.29
N LEU A 6 -8.01 16.28 13.04
CA LEU A 6 -6.54 16.29 12.92
C LEU A 6 -6.08 15.77 11.55
N VAL A 7 -6.69 14.69 11.07
CA VAL A 7 -6.42 14.13 9.73
C VAL A 7 -6.80 15.10 8.63
N ALA A 8 -7.95 15.80 8.76
CA ALA A 8 -8.37 16.82 7.82
C ALA A 8 -7.40 18.01 7.77
N VAL A 9 -6.88 18.46 8.92
CA VAL A 9 -5.90 19.57 8.99
C VAL A 9 -4.57 19.17 8.35
N ILE A 10 -4.10 17.94 8.58
CA ILE A 10 -2.88 17.42 7.94
C ILE A 10 -3.06 17.34 6.42
N LEU A 11 -4.20 16.85 5.94
CA LEU A 11 -4.51 16.81 4.50
C LEU A 11 -4.58 18.22 3.89
N PHE A 12 -5.16 19.19 4.61
CA PHE A 12 -5.25 20.57 4.12
C PHE A 12 -3.90 21.30 4.07
N SER A 13 -2.95 20.97 4.97
CA SER A 13 -1.61 21.57 4.95
C SER A 13 -0.80 21.18 3.72
N PHE A 14 -1.05 20.01 3.13
CA PHE A 14 -0.42 19.59 1.87
C PHE A 14 -0.93 20.37 0.64
N PHE A 15 -2.14 20.94 0.70
CA PHE A 15 -2.65 21.79 -0.39
C PHE A 15 -2.04 23.19 -0.41
N SER A 16 -1.42 23.62 0.68
CA SER A 16 -0.82 24.96 0.80
C SER A 16 0.63 25.03 0.28
N VAL A 17 1.25 23.88 -0.01
CA VAL A 17 2.57 23.82 -0.67
C VAL A 17 2.36 24.01 -2.17
N LYS A 18 2.10 25.32 -2.58
CA LYS A 18 1.89 25.59 -3.90
C LYS A 18 2.58 26.68 -4.49
N ALA A 19 2.61 26.69 -5.71
CA ALA A 19 2.77 27.81 -6.60
C ALA A 19 3.87 28.80 -6.23
N GLN A 20 5.10 28.31 -6.15
CA GLN A 20 6.23 29.17 -6.43
C GLN A 20 6.88 28.65 -7.72
N ASN A 21 6.69 29.46 -8.77
CA ASN A 21 7.31 29.38 -10.11
C ASN A 21 7.14 28.06 -10.87
N GLU A 22 6.11 28.00 -11.69
CA GLU A 22 6.09 27.14 -12.87
C GLU A 22 7.18 27.55 -13.86
N THR A 23 8.40 27.22 -13.54
CA THR A 23 9.40 26.97 -14.57
C THR A 23 9.03 25.63 -15.17
N ASN A 24 8.98 25.49 -16.48
CA ASN A 24 8.63 24.31 -17.25
C ASN A 24 9.46 23.08 -16.81
N SER A 25 9.20 22.55 -15.62
CA SER A 25 9.79 21.31 -15.16
C SER A 25 9.09 20.17 -15.88
N ASN A 26 9.78 19.59 -16.85
CA ASN A 26 9.32 18.40 -17.54
C ASN A 26 9.04 17.32 -16.49
N LEU A 27 7.85 16.72 -16.51
CA LEU A 27 7.50 15.54 -15.68
C LEU A 27 8.51 14.40 -15.81
N TYR A 28 9.37 14.44 -16.82
CA TYR A 28 10.47 13.51 -17.07
C TYR A 28 11.67 13.69 -16.12
N GLU A 29 11.79 14.82 -15.44
CA GLU A 29 12.88 15.11 -14.50
C GLU A 29 12.55 14.68 -13.08
N LYS A 30 11.25 14.53 -12.76
CA LYS A 30 10.76 14.12 -11.44
C LYS A 30 10.62 12.60 -11.39
N ASN A 31 11.57 11.96 -10.73
CA ASN A 31 11.70 10.51 -10.72
C ASN A 31 11.24 9.84 -9.42
N ASN A 32 10.82 10.60 -8.44
CA ASN A 32 10.44 10.09 -7.13
C ASN A 32 8.99 10.42 -6.83
N GLU A 33 8.31 9.50 -6.14
CA GLU A 33 6.93 9.68 -5.69
C GLU A 33 6.80 9.24 -4.23
N ILE A 34 6.00 9.98 -3.48
CA ILE A 34 5.49 9.55 -2.19
C ILE A 34 3.96 9.49 -2.27
N LYS A 35 3.39 8.44 -1.72
CA LYS A 35 1.94 8.18 -1.78
C LYS A 35 1.40 7.73 -0.44
N LEU A 36 0.14 8.06 -0.17
CA LEU A 36 -0.62 7.60 0.99
C LEU A 36 -1.88 6.89 0.50
N ASN A 37 -2.20 5.77 1.11
CA ASN A 37 -3.45 5.05 0.84
C ASN A 37 -4.58 5.71 1.64
N LEU A 38 -5.59 6.22 0.95
CA LEU A 38 -6.73 6.91 1.56
C LEU A 38 -7.70 5.96 2.28
N ALA A 39 -7.73 4.69 1.87
CA ALA A 39 -8.60 3.70 2.50
C ALA A 39 -8.07 3.24 3.86
N SER A 40 -6.75 3.22 4.05
CA SER A 40 -6.12 2.72 5.27
C SER A 40 -6.57 3.44 6.55
N PRO A 41 -6.65 4.77 6.64
CA PRO A 41 -7.12 5.43 7.87
C PRO A 41 -8.57 5.13 8.22
N LEU A 42 -9.42 4.84 7.24
CA LEU A 42 -10.82 4.50 7.46
C LEU A 42 -10.97 3.12 8.13
N SER A 43 -9.99 2.28 7.94
CA SER A 43 -9.94 0.92 8.49
C SER A 43 -8.93 0.76 9.63
N GLY A 44 -8.54 1.84 10.33
CA GLY A 44 -7.67 1.77 11.50
C GLY A 44 -6.21 1.39 11.19
N SER A 45 -5.76 1.67 9.97
CA SER A 45 -4.41 1.37 9.51
C SER A 45 -3.77 2.58 8.83
N PHE A 46 -2.49 2.48 8.55
CA PHE A 46 -1.71 3.47 7.82
C PHE A 46 -0.90 2.77 6.74
N GLU A 47 -0.91 3.29 5.54
CA GLU A 47 -0.07 2.81 4.46
C GLU A 47 0.56 3.98 3.70
N THR A 48 1.87 3.91 3.53
CA THR A 48 2.65 4.85 2.72
C THR A 48 3.50 4.10 1.71
N THR A 49 3.76 4.74 0.59
CA THR A 49 4.55 4.14 -0.48
C THR A 49 5.54 5.16 -1.02
N TYR A 50 6.79 4.75 -1.14
CA TYR A 50 7.80 5.46 -1.93
C TYR A 50 8.04 4.71 -3.23
N GLU A 51 8.11 5.44 -4.35
CA GLU A 51 8.36 4.88 -5.67
C GLU A 51 9.37 5.72 -6.44
N ARG A 52 10.35 5.05 -7.05
CA ARG A 52 11.36 5.65 -7.93
C ARG A 52 11.20 5.15 -9.35
N HIS A 53 11.05 6.07 -10.28
CA HIS A 53 10.99 5.75 -11.71
C HIS A 53 12.39 5.47 -12.25
N LEU A 54 12.55 4.31 -12.86
CA LEU A 54 13.78 3.92 -13.55
C LEU A 54 13.80 4.47 -14.98
N ASN A 55 12.63 4.54 -15.58
CA ASN A 55 12.42 5.10 -16.92
C ASN A 55 10.91 5.36 -17.16
N LYS A 56 10.54 5.77 -18.37
CA LYS A 56 9.14 6.04 -18.76
C LYS A 56 8.16 4.91 -18.47
N LYS A 57 8.64 3.65 -18.46
CA LYS A 57 7.77 2.48 -18.41
C LYS A 57 8.00 1.57 -17.21
N SER A 58 8.95 1.88 -16.33
CA SER A 58 9.25 1.03 -15.18
C SER A 58 9.61 1.82 -13.94
N SER A 59 9.29 1.26 -12.79
CA SER A 59 9.63 1.79 -11.48
C SER A 59 9.92 0.69 -10.47
N LEU A 60 10.64 1.05 -9.43
CA LEU A 60 10.81 0.30 -8.19
C LEU A 60 10.17 1.09 -7.06
N GLY A 61 9.56 0.41 -6.14
CA GLY A 61 9.00 1.05 -4.96
C GLY A 61 8.98 0.13 -3.76
N ILE A 62 8.63 0.72 -2.63
CA ILE A 62 8.44 0.04 -1.37
C ILE A 62 7.22 0.62 -0.68
N SER A 63 6.30 -0.22 -0.21
CA SER A 63 5.18 0.19 0.64
C SER A 63 5.40 -0.31 2.06
N PHE A 64 4.93 0.49 3.00
CA PHE A 64 4.88 0.18 4.42
C PHE A 64 3.44 0.29 4.90
N PHE A 65 2.92 -0.78 5.50
CA PHE A 65 1.58 -0.87 6.08
C PHE A 65 1.69 -1.19 7.56
N TYR A 66 0.83 -0.56 8.39
CA TYR A 66 0.78 -0.78 9.82
C TYR A 66 -0.65 -0.59 10.36
N VAL A 67 -1.14 -1.51 11.18
CA VAL A 67 -2.43 -1.43 11.88
C VAL A 67 -2.21 -0.81 13.24
N TYR A 68 -2.87 0.33 13.49
CA TYR A 68 -2.80 1.03 14.79
C TYR A 68 -4.08 0.83 15.63
N ASP A 69 -5.20 0.47 15.01
CA ASP A 69 -6.45 0.20 15.70
C ASP A 69 -6.80 -1.28 15.59
N ARG A 70 -6.50 -2.03 16.64
CA ARG A 70 -6.72 -3.47 16.74
C ARG A 70 -8.16 -3.85 17.14
N THR A 71 -9.05 -2.90 17.33
CA THR A 71 -10.47 -3.18 17.56
C THR A 71 -11.17 -3.63 16.27
N ILE A 72 -10.59 -3.28 15.13
CA ILE A 72 -10.98 -3.76 13.82
C ILE A 72 -10.20 -5.06 13.57
N ASN A 73 -10.93 -6.15 13.33
CA ASN A 73 -10.36 -7.48 13.17
C ASN A 73 -9.53 -7.53 11.86
N TYR A 74 -8.25 -7.28 11.97
CA TYR A 74 -7.27 -7.41 10.89
C TYR A 74 -6.44 -8.66 11.09
N ASP A 75 -6.39 -9.50 10.09
CA ASP A 75 -5.52 -10.67 10.09
C ASP A 75 -4.03 -10.29 9.89
N LEU A 76 -3.75 -9.06 9.47
CA LEU A 76 -2.42 -8.56 9.15
C LEU A 76 -2.07 -7.36 10.03
N TYR A 77 -0.93 -7.41 10.73
CA TYR A 77 -0.49 -6.35 11.65
C TYR A 77 0.39 -5.29 11.01
N TYR A 78 1.38 -5.74 10.24
CA TYR A 78 2.25 -4.85 9.46
C TYR A 78 2.76 -5.58 8.22
N SER A 79 3.14 -4.79 7.22
CA SER A 79 3.89 -5.33 6.09
C SER A 79 4.88 -4.32 5.51
N ILE A 80 5.96 -4.86 4.94
CA ILE A 80 6.92 -4.13 4.11
C ILE A 80 6.93 -4.82 2.76
N SER A 81 6.60 -4.08 1.70
CA SER A 81 6.41 -4.67 0.38
C SER A 81 7.21 -3.93 -0.69
N PRO A 82 8.44 -4.37 -1.02
CA PRO A 82 9.13 -3.95 -2.22
C PRO A 82 8.41 -4.49 -3.47
N TYR A 83 8.41 -3.69 -4.54
CA TYR A 83 7.77 -4.06 -5.80
C TYR A 83 8.51 -3.49 -7.01
N TYR A 84 8.31 -4.15 -8.15
CA TYR A 84 8.67 -3.65 -9.47
C TYR A 84 7.41 -3.49 -10.31
N ARG A 85 7.28 -2.36 -11.02
CA ARG A 85 6.15 -2.04 -11.89
C ARG A 85 6.55 -1.85 -13.34
N ARG A 86 5.67 -2.28 -14.23
CA ARG A 86 5.73 -2.01 -15.66
C ARG A 86 4.47 -1.26 -16.10
N TYR A 87 4.67 -0.07 -16.68
CA TYR A 87 3.61 0.79 -17.20
C TYR A 87 3.37 0.57 -18.67
N PHE A 88 2.09 0.56 -19.07
CA PHE A 88 1.65 0.41 -20.46
C PHE A 88 1.05 1.69 -21.03
N GLY A 89 0.97 2.77 -20.23
CA GLY A 89 0.48 4.08 -20.65
C GLY A 89 1.40 4.79 -21.64
N LYS A 90 0.86 5.79 -22.33
CA LYS A 90 1.63 6.66 -23.26
C LYS A 90 2.44 7.74 -22.51
N LYS A 91 1.98 8.15 -21.32
CA LYS A 91 2.64 9.16 -20.47
C LYS A 91 3.74 8.54 -19.63
N TYR A 92 4.64 9.37 -19.09
CA TYR A 92 5.74 8.95 -18.22
C TYR A 92 5.22 8.33 -16.92
N ALA A 93 5.58 7.06 -16.66
CA ALA A 93 5.25 6.28 -15.47
C ALA A 93 3.82 6.52 -14.99
N SER A 94 2.84 6.36 -15.89
CA SER A 94 1.42 6.52 -15.61
C SER A 94 0.55 5.72 -16.58
N GLY A 95 -0.74 5.61 -16.29
CA GLY A 95 -1.68 4.76 -16.97
C GLY A 95 -1.75 3.37 -16.33
N PHE A 96 -2.21 2.40 -17.09
CA PHE A 96 -2.29 1.01 -16.65
C PHE A 96 -0.88 0.45 -16.35
N PHE A 97 -0.78 -0.30 -15.26
CA PHE A 97 0.45 -1.01 -14.91
C PHE A 97 0.17 -2.41 -14.36
N VAL A 98 1.19 -3.24 -14.44
CA VAL A 98 1.30 -4.49 -13.68
C VAL A 98 2.47 -4.39 -12.73
N GLU A 99 2.38 -5.08 -11.59
CA GLU A 99 3.46 -5.14 -10.60
C GLU A 99 3.72 -6.57 -10.15
N GLY A 100 5.00 -6.86 -9.86
CA GLY A 100 5.41 -7.99 -9.07
C GLY A 100 5.92 -7.48 -7.74
N PHE A 101 5.55 -8.10 -6.63
CA PHE A 101 5.97 -7.68 -5.30
C PHE A 101 6.39 -8.84 -4.40
N GLY A 102 7.34 -8.56 -3.52
CA GLY A 102 7.57 -9.34 -2.32
C GLY A 102 6.91 -8.64 -1.14
N MET A 103 6.51 -9.38 -0.12
CA MET A 103 5.91 -8.81 1.09
C MET A 103 6.39 -9.56 2.32
N LEU A 104 7.16 -8.89 3.16
CA LEU A 104 7.40 -9.34 4.52
C LEU A 104 6.23 -8.88 5.38
N THR A 105 5.54 -9.79 6.04
CA THR A 105 4.31 -9.50 6.75
C THR A 105 4.21 -10.25 8.07
N SER A 106 3.51 -9.67 9.04
CA SER A 106 3.08 -10.33 10.27
C SER A 106 1.58 -10.53 10.22
N ILE A 107 1.16 -11.78 10.39
CA ILE A 107 -0.23 -12.25 10.23
C ILE A 107 -0.64 -13.01 11.48
N ASP A 108 -1.94 -13.05 11.78
CA ASP A 108 -2.53 -13.84 12.85
C ASP A 108 -2.11 -15.31 12.77
N GLY A 109 -1.85 -15.87 13.95
CA GLY A 109 -1.58 -17.28 14.09
C GLY A 109 -2.84 -18.12 13.88
N LYS A 110 -2.63 -19.44 13.76
CA LYS A 110 -3.72 -20.39 13.58
C LYS A 110 -4.67 -20.41 14.78
N LYS A 111 -5.96 -20.37 14.54
CA LYS A 111 -7.01 -20.50 15.54
C LYS A 111 -7.25 -21.97 15.85
N ILE A 112 -7.14 -22.35 17.13
CA ILE A 112 -7.43 -23.70 17.65
C ILE A 112 -8.74 -23.63 18.39
N TYR A 113 -9.78 -24.25 17.85
CA TYR A 113 -11.10 -24.32 18.45
C TYR A 113 -11.14 -25.37 19.55
N SER A 114 -11.67 -25.00 20.73
CA SER A 114 -11.72 -25.85 21.91
C SER A 114 -13.05 -26.61 22.03
N SER A 115 -14.06 -26.29 21.23
CA SER A 115 -15.37 -26.89 21.24
C SER A 115 -15.85 -27.26 19.84
N GLU A 116 -16.68 -28.31 19.73
CA GLU A 116 -17.23 -28.72 18.43
C GLU A 116 -18.14 -27.68 17.78
N ASP A 117 -18.71 -26.77 18.55
CA ASP A 117 -19.59 -25.70 18.10
C ASP A 117 -18.78 -24.43 17.63
N HIS A 118 -17.45 -24.47 17.71
CA HIS A 118 -16.55 -23.37 17.34
C HIS A 118 -16.79 -22.06 18.11
N SER A 119 -17.43 -22.13 19.29
CA SER A 119 -17.76 -20.92 20.07
C SER A 119 -16.59 -20.35 20.84
N THR A 120 -15.58 -21.18 21.13
CA THR A 120 -14.36 -20.76 21.84
C THR A 120 -13.12 -21.21 21.07
N PHE A 121 -12.15 -20.31 20.91
CA PHE A 121 -10.86 -20.62 20.28
C PHE A 121 -9.71 -19.99 21.05
N THR A 122 -8.56 -20.61 20.94
CA THR A 122 -7.26 -20.05 21.35
C THR A 122 -6.48 -19.71 20.07
N GLU A 123 -5.99 -18.48 19.99
CA GLU A 123 -5.19 -18.03 18.86
C GLU A 123 -3.72 -18.21 19.17
N ASN A 124 -2.97 -18.82 18.26
CA ASN A 124 -1.53 -18.91 18.33
C ASN A 124 -0.87 -17.52 18.14
N PRO A 125 0.36 -17.33 18.61
CA PRO A 125 1.10 -16.08 18.37
C PRO A 125 1.17 -15.73 16.89
N ALA A 126 1.18 -14.43 16.61
CA ALA A 126 1.33 -13.90 15.25
C ALA A 126 2.56 -14.49 14.54
N VAL A 127 2.42 -14.78 13.27
CA VAL A 127 3.43 -15.40 12.42
C VAL A 127 4.01 -14.37 11.47
N THR A 128 5.34 -14.27 11.43
CA THR A 128 6.01 -13.49 10.38
C THR A 128 6.33 -14.41 9.19
N ASP A 129 5.94 -13.98 8.01
CA ASP A 129 6.19 -14.71 6.78
C ASP A 129 6.53 -13.77 5.62
N PHE A 130 7.05 -14.35 4.56
CA PHE A 130 7.31 -13.68 3.30
C PHE A 130 6.36 -14.19 2.23
N ALA A 131 5.73 -13.27 1.49
CA ALA A 131 4.87 -13.58 0.38
C ALA A 131 5.46 -13.08 -0.94
N LEU A 132 5.15 -13.78 -2.02
CA LEU A 132 5.35 -13.30 -3.39
C LEU A 132 4.00 -13.13 -4.07
N GLY A 133 3.89 -12.06 -4.83
CA GLY A 133 2.62 -11.72 -5.47
C GLY A 133 2.76 -10.90 -6.73
N ALA A 134 1.61 -10.73 -7.37
CA ALA A 134 1.44 -9.87 -8.52
C ALA A 134 0.19 -9.01 -8.36
N GLY A 135 0.20 -7.87 -9.04
CA GLY A 135 -0.90 -6.93 -9.02
C GLY A 135 -1.01 -6.13 -10.29
N LEU A 136 -2.07 -5.38 -10.38
CA LEU A 136 -2.34 -4.46 -11.46
C LEU A 136 -2.99 -3.18 -10.92
N GLY A 137 -2.94 -2.12 -11.70
CA GLY A 137 -3.56 -0.87 -11.29
C GLY A 137 -3.52 0.18 -12.39
N TRP A 138 -4.02 1.34 -12.01
CA TRP A 138 -4.06 2.51 -12.86
C TRP A 138 -3.56 3.74 -12.10
N LYS A 139 -2.62 4.46 -12.70
CA LYS A 139 -2.04 5.70 -12.18
C LYS A 139 -2.36 6.86 -13.11
N TRP A 140 -2.90 7.92 -12.54
CA TRP A 140 -2.99 9.22 -13.17
C TRP A 140 -2.00 10.19 -12.50
N ALA A 141 -1.24 10.92 -13.32
CA ALA A 141 -0.28 11.93 -12.85
C ALA A 141 -0.55 13.25 -13.56
N ALA A 142 -0.77 14.30 -12.77
CA ALA A 142 -0.92 15.67 -13.25
C ALA A 142 0.45 16.29 -13.58
N LYS A 143 0.47 17.33 -14.41
CA LYS A 143 1.69 18.09 -14.69
C LYS A 143 2.29 18.77 -13.44
N SER A 144 1.45 19.11 -12.46
CA SER A 144 1.87 19.66 -11.17
C SER A 144 2.63 18.65 -10.29
N GLY A 145 2.58 17.36 -10.61
CA GLY A 145 3.14 16.27 -9.81
C GLY A 145 2.12 15.54 -8.93
N PHE A 146 0.89 16.02 -8.84
CA PHE A 146 -0.16 15.33 -8.08
C PHE A 146 -0.50 13.98 -8.73
N ILE A 147 -0.71 12.95 -7.89
CA ILE A 147 -0.96 11.57 -8.31
C ILE A 147 -2.24 11.06 -7.68
N ILE A 148 -3.01 10.32 -8.49
CA ILE A 148 -4.09 9.43 -8.04
C ILE A 148 -3.78 8.05 -8.61
N GLU A 149 -3.88 7.02 -7.78
CA GLU A 149 -3.60 5.64 -8.18
C GLU A 149 -4.58 4.68 -7.51
N ALA A 150 -5.06 3.72 -8.27
CA ALA A 150 -5.80 2.57 -7.75
C ALA A 150 -5.06 1.28 -8.14
N ASN A 151 -4.92 0.35 -7.18
CA ASN A 151 -4.25 -0.92 -7.42
C ASN A 151 -4.87 -2.05 -6.61
N VAL A 152 -4.75 -3.24 -7.15
CA VAL A 152 -5.11 -4.49 -6.48
C VAL A 152 -4.04 -5.54 -6.79
N GLY A 153 -3.73 -6.37 -5.80
CA GLY A 153 -2.77 -7.45 -5.95
C GLY A 153 -3.03 -8.58 -4.96
N TYR A 154 -2.51 -9.76 -5.28
CA TYR A 154 -2.57 -10.96 -4.46
C TYR A 154 -1.20 -11.60 -4.41
N GLY A 155 -0.84 -12.10 -3.23
CA GLY A 155 0.39 -12.83 -3.00
C GLY A 155 0.15 -14.08 -2.17
N PHE A 156 1.06 -15.04 -2.27
CA PHE A 156 1.03 -16.30 -1.52
C PHE A 156 2.15 -16.33 -0.51
N LEU A 157 1.84 -16.75 0.72
CA LEU A 157 2.82 -17.01 1.77
C LEU A 157 3.71 -18.19 1.38
N LEU A 158 5.01 -18.09 1.67
CA LEU A 158 5.99 -19.06 1.18
C LEU A 158 6.47 -20.06 2.23
N PHE A 159 6.55 -19.65 3.51
CA PHE A 159 7.28 -20.43 4.51
C PHE A 159 6.40 -20.95 5.65
N ASN A 160 5.52 -20.15 6.19
CA ASN A 160 4.76 -20.44 7.40
C ASN A 160 3.24 -20.50 7.18
N ALA A 161 2.79 -20.76 5.95
CA ALA A 161 1.38 -20.85 5.62
C ALA A 161 0.61 -21.92 6.44
N ASN A 162 1.31 -22.94 6.97
CA ASN A 162 0.74 -23.97 7.84
C ASN A 162 0.53 -23.51 9.29
N LYS A 163 1.11 -22.37 9.68
CA LYS A 163 1.02 -21.81 11.05
C LYS A 163 -0.03 -20.70 11.19
N THR A 164 -0.70 -20.36 10.12
CA THR A 164 -1.78 -19.38 10.05
C THR A 164 -2.98 -19.99 9.33
N ASP A 165 -4.14 -19.37 9.46
CA ASP A 165 -5.35 -19.75 8.69
C ASP A 165 -5.39 -19.06 7.32
N HIS A 166 -4.38 -18.25 7.00
CA HIS A 166 -4.30 -17.45 5.79
C HIS A 166 -3.13 -17.93 4.90
N ASN A 167 -3.44 -18.23 3.64
CA ASN A 167 -2.44 -18.60 2.63
C ASN A 167 -2.17 -17.48 1.63
N ILE A 168 -3.05 -16.47 1.62
CA ILE A 168 -3.05 -15.39 0.63
C ILE A 168 -2.98 -14.05 1.36
N VAL A 169 -2.16 -13.15 0.85
CA VAL A 169 -2.12 -11.74 1.25
C VAL A 169 -2.69 -10.86 0.15
N ASN A 170 -3.44 -9.86 0.54
CA ASN A 170 -4.07 -8.92 -0.37
C ASN A 170 -3.33 -7.59 -0.33
N LYS A 171 -3.23 -6.93 -1.48
CA LYS A 171 -2.76 -5.56 -1.61
C LYS A 171 -3.85 -4.76 -2.32
N LEU A 172 -4.45 -3.79 -1.62
CA LEU A 172 -5.50 -2.93 -2.16
C LEU A 172 -5.16 -1.49 -1.83
N GLY A 173 -5.08 -0.63 -2.84
CA GLY A 173 -4.74 0.76 -2.66
C GLY A 173 -5.62 1.70 -3.46
N LEU A 174 -6.09 2.74 -2.78
CA LEU A 174 -6.59 3.98 -3.37
C LEU A 174 -5.66 5.09 -2.89
N ASN A 175 -4.67 5.42 -3.70
CA ASN A 175 -3.54 6.23 -3.28
C ASN A 175 -3.62 7.64 -3.86
N VAL A 176 -3.22 8.61 -3.04
CA VAL A 176 -2.90 9.97 -3.49
C VAL A 176 -1.46 10.28 -3.15
N GLY A 177 -0.81 11.10 -3.94
CA GLY A 177 0.59 11.39 -3.71
C GLY A 177 1.14 12.52 -4.54
N TYR A 178 2.45 12.66 -4.46
CA TYR A 178 3.17 13.71 -5.16
C TYR A 178 4.47 13.18 -5.77
N ARG A 179 4.73 13.62 -7.01
CA ARG A 179 5.94 13.32 -7.78
C ARG A 179 6.90 14.52 -7.72
N PHE A 180 8.16 14.28 -7.36
CA PHE A 180 9.19 15.29 -7.17
C PHE A 180 10.56 14.83 -7.68
#